data_3a70f6455da3c8886ba9945317489a22
#
_entry.id   3a70f6455da3c8886ba9945317489a22
#
_cell.length_a   1.000
_cell.length_b   1.000
_cell.length_c   1.000
_cell.angle_alpha   90.00
_cell.angle_beta   90.00
_cell.angle_gamma   90.00
#
_symmetry.space_group_name_H-M   'P 1'
#
loop_
_entity.id
_entity.type
_entity.pdbx_description
1 polymer ?
#
loop_
_entity_poly.entity_id
_entity_poly.type
_entity_poly.pdbx_seq_one_letter_code
_entity_poly.pdbx_strand_id
1 'polypeptide(L)'
;MKKFSFLLYAVLCLNLVELNAQQDLSKLSWSKVANSMPEEWYSTEQAVQIADTVLAYQTEIGGWTKNTGFHKKINQKEMAKVRKSGIGATFDNGATVTEMRYLAKIYKFHEDAKYKEAFLKAFNYILEAQYDNGGWPQFYPVRPSKSVSYSGCITFNDNAYVNVMYLLKDIYENNPCFAALNLDNKVRQQARTAFDKGVKCILDTQIVVDGKKTVWCAQHDQYTLKPAKARAYELPSFSGAESVNIALLLMSIDNPTSDIIASVKGAVEWFDTHKIADMKYERYRDEKGERNARLIPAAGVNVWARFYDLETGKPFFCDRDGVKKVPLMIWARSAVADIHGILLRQRKY
;
A
#
# COMPACT_ATOMS: atom_id res chain seq x y z
N MET A 1 -19.12 -1.74 -54.85
CA MET A 1 -19.56 -1.86 -53.46
C MET A 1 -19.13 -3.16 -52.73
N LYS A 2 -18.78 -4.26 -53.38
CA LYS A 2 -18.40 -5.54 -52.74
C LYS A 2 -16.95 -5.62 -52.19
N LYS A 3 -16.03 -4.77 -52.63
CA LYS A 3 -14.63 -4.79 -52.19
C LYS A 3 -14.39 -4.06 -50.85
N PHE A 4 -15.23 -3.10 -50.48
CA PHE A 4 -15.11 -2.37 -49.21
C PHE A 4 -15.60 -3.17 -47.98
N SER A 5 -16.58 -4.06 -48.21
CA SER A 5 -17.11 -4.90 -47.13
C SER A 5 -16.12 -5.98 -46.65
N PHE A 6 -15.26 -6.48 -47.57
CA PHE A 6 -14.27 -7.50 -47.23
C PHE A 6 -13.09 -6.95 -46.45
N LEU A 7 -12.70 -5.71 -46.72
CA LEU A 7 -11.61 -5.04 -45.96
C LEU A 7 -12.03 -4.71 -44.54
N LEU A 8 -13.29 -4.31 -44.31
CA LEU A 8 -13.83 -4.02 -42.98
C LEU A 8 -13.93 -5.29 -42.12
N TYR A 9 -14.31 -6.42 -42.72
CA TYR A 9 -14.36 -7.71 -42.01
C TYR A 9 -12.98 -8.25 -41.68
N ALA A 10 -11.98 -8.05 -42.52
CA ALA A 10 -10.61 -8.46 -42.28
C ALA A 10 -9.95 -7.62 -41.17
N VAL A 11 -10.24 -6.33 -41.11
CA VAL A 11 -9.75 -5.45 -40.02
C VAL A 11 -10.43 -5.75 -38.67
N LEU A 12 -11.74 -6.08 -38.67
CA LEU A 12 -12.44 -6.51 -37.46
C LEU A 12 -11.93 -7.88 -36.96
N CYS A 13 -11.65 -8.82 -37.87
CA CYS A 13 -11.10 -10.13 -37.50
C CYS A 13 -9.65 -10.04 -37.00
N LEU A 14 -8.84 -9.13 -37.55
CA LEU A 14 -7.47 -8.91 -37.05
C LEU A 14 -7.45 -8.33 -35.65
N ASN A 15 -8.35 -7.40 -35.32
CA ASN A 15 -8.47 -6.87 -33.96
C ASN A 15 -9.02 -7.91 -32.96
N LEU A 16 -9.87 -8.84 -33.40
CA LEU A 16 -10.37 -9.94 -32.56
C LEU A 16 -9.31 -11.04 -32.34
N VAL A 17 -8.38 -11.22 -33.27
CA VAL A 17 -7.28 -12.19 -33.12
C VAL A 17 -6.18 -11.65 -32.21
N GLU A 18 -5.90 -10.35 -32.19
CA GLU A 18 -4.96 -9.74 -31.25
C GLU A 18 -5.45 -9.76 -29.80
N LEU A 19 -6.77 -9.72 -29.56
CA LEU A 19 -7.36 -9.83 -28.22
C LEU A 19 -7.20 -11.23 -27.60
N ASN A 20 -6.95 -12.27 -28.41
CA ASN A 20 -6.77 -13.64 -27.95
C ASN A 20 -5.30 -14.07 -27.82
N ALA A 21 -4.33 -13.24 -28.19
CA ALA A 21 -2.92 -13.54 -27.98
C ALA A 21 -2.59 -13.45 -26.48
N GLN A 22 -2.24 -14.57 -25.88
CA GLN A 22 -1.82 -14.63 -24.48
C GLN A 22 -0.57 -13.77 -24.28
N GLN A 23 -0.70 -12.68 -23.54
CA GLN A 23 0.41 -11.76 -23.28
C GLN A 23 1.44 -12.42 -22.34
N ASP A 24 2.74 -12.30 -22.65
CA ASP A 24 3.80 -12.73 -21.72
C ASP A 24 3.88 -11.81 -20.50
N LEU A 25 3.37 -12.29 -19.37
CA LEU A 25 3.35 -11.58 -18.10
C LEU A 25 4.55 -11.96 -17.21
N SER A 26 5.42 -12.86 -17.64
CA SER A 26 6.49 -13.43 -16.80
C SER A 26 7.44 -12.39 -16.18
N LYS A 27 7.67 -11.28 -16.88
CA LYS A 27 8.54 -10.18 -16.47
C LYS A 27 7.84 -9.10 -15.65
N LEU A 28 6.51 -9.12 -15.57
CA LEU A 28 5.75 -8.12 -14.83
C LEU A 28 5.71 -8.46 -13.34
N SER A 29 5.56 -7.43 -12.51
CA SER A 29 5.19 -7.61 -11.10
C SER A 29 3.70 -7.92 -10.98
N TRP A 30 3.30 -8.59 -9.90
CA TRP A 30 1.88 -8.82 -9.62
C TRP A 30 1.10 -7.51 -9.54
N SER A 31 1.64 -6.51 -8.84
CA SER A 31 1.00 -5.20 -8.74
C SER A 31 0.75 -4.55 -10.12
N LYS A 32 1.67 -4.73 -11.08
CA LYS A 32 1.48 -4.22 -12.46
C LYS A 32 0.34 -4.95 -13.15
N VAL A 33 0.29 -6.28 -13.05
CA VAL A 33 -0.78 -7.10 -13.64
C VAL A 33 -2.13 -6.78 -13.00
N ALA A 34 -2.18 -6.68 -11.69
CA ALA A 34 -3.43 -6.45 -10.98
C ALA A 34 -4.00 -5.03 -11.15
N ASN A 35 -3.12 -4.01 -11.25
CA ASN A 35 -3.60 -2.63 -11.14
C ASN A 35 -3.43 -1.79 -12.40
N SER A 36 -2.55 -2.18 -13.33
CA SER A 36 -2.08 -1.27 -14.40
C SER A 36 -2.12 -1.87 -15.80
N MET A 37 -2.81 -2.98 -16.02
CA MET A 37 -3.11 -3.46 -17.37
C MET A 37 -4.19 -2.57 -17.99
N PRO A 38 -4.28 -2.49 -19.34
CA PRO A 38 -5.41 -1.85 -20.02
C PRO A 38 -6.74 -2.42 -19.53
N GLU A 39 -7.78 -1.61 -19.47
CA GLU A 39 -9.06 -2.03 -18.89
C GLU A 39 -9.66 -3.24 -19.60
N GLU A 40 -9.57 -3.28 -20.92
CA GLU A 40 -10.07 -4.36 -21.78
C GLU A 40 -9.35 -5.68 -21.52
N TRP A 41 -8.11 -5.63 -21.02
CA TRP A 41 -7.36 -6.85 -20.71
C TRP A 41 -8.04 -7.67 -19.59
N TYR A 42 -8.73 -7.03 -18.65
CA TYR A 42 -9.44 -7.74 -17.57
C TYR A 42 -10.65 -8.53 -18.07
N SER A 43 -11.08 -8.35 -19.31
CA SER A 43 -12.11 -9.16 -19.97
C SER A 43 -11.57 -10.44 -20.59
N THR A 44 -10.25 -10.63 -20.71
CA THR A 44 -9.64 -11.76 -21.41
C THR A 44 -9.69 -13.05 -20.58
N GLU A 45 -9.67 -14.20 -21.27
CA GLU A 45 -9.57 -15.51 -20.66
C GLU A 45 -8.31 -15.64 -19.78
N GLN A 46 -7.18 -15.05 -20.19
CA GLN A 46 -5.96 -15.02 -19.38
C GLN A 46 -6.17 -14.34 -18.05
N ALA A 47 -6.88 -13.22 -18.00
CA ALA A 47 -7.20 -12.51 -16.76
C ALA A 47 -8.13 -13.36 -15.86
N VAL A 48 -9.10 -14.04 -16.44
CA VAL A 48 -10.00 -14.97 -15.70
C VAL A 48 -9.22 -16.12 -15.08
N GLN A 49 -8.32 -16.77 -15.83
CA GLN A 49 -7.48 -17.86 -15.30
C GLN A 49 -6.59 -17.40 -14.12
N ILE A 50 -6.10 -16.17 -14.18
CA ILE A 50 -5.36 -15.57 -13.08
C ILE A 50 -6.30 -15.29 -11.89
N ALA A 51 -7.53 -14.83 -12.12
CA ALA A 51 -8.51 -14.62 -11.05
C ALA A 51 -8.86 -15.93 -10.34
N ASP A 52 -9.02 -17.02 -11.06
CA ASP A 52 -9.24 -18.34 -10.47
C ASP A 52 -8.03 -18.78 -9.62
N THR A 53 -6.82 -18.41 -10.04
CA THR A 53 -5.62 -18.59 -9.21
C THR A 53 -5.68 -17.72 -7.96
N VAL A 54 -6.07 -16.46 -8.05
CA VAL A 54 -6.25 -15.56 -6.88
C VAL A 54 -7.25 -16.17 -5.91
N LEU A 55 -8.40 -16.66 -6.38
CA LEU A 55 -9.39 -17.35 -5.55
C LEU A 55 -8.81 -18.59 -4.85
N ALA A 56 -8.07 -19.42 -5.58
CA ALA A 56 -7.45 -20.63 -5.04
C ALA A 56 -6.47 -20.34 -3.90
N TYR A 57 -5.90 -19.13 -3.87
CA TYR A 57 -4.94 -18.68 -2.83
C TYR A 57 -5.59 -17.92 -1.68
N GLN A 58 -6.85 -17.56 -1.76
CA GLN A 58 -7.52 -16.93 -0.64
C GLN A 58 -7.53 -17.86 0.56
N THR A 59 -7.05 -17.37 1.70
CA THR A 59 -7.08 -18.11 2.96
C THR A 59 -8.51 -18.34 3.44
N GLU A 60 -8.71 -19.32 4.32
CA GLU A 60 -10.02 -19.57 4.92
C GLU A 60 -10.56 -18.40 5.72
N ILE A 61 -9.69 -17.53 6.23
CA ILE A 61 -10.06 -16.29 6.92
C ILE A 61 -10.25 -15.07 6.00
N GLY A 62 -10.02 -15.19 4.68
CA GLY A 62 -10.35 -14.17 3.69
C GLY A 62 -9.17 -13.38 3.11
N GLY A 63 -8.04 -13.24 3.80
CA GLY A 63 -6.88 -12.51 3.30
C GLY A 63 -5.96 -13.33 2.40
N TRP A 64 -4.91 -12.68 1.87
CA TRP A 64 -3.86 -13.31 1.05
C TRP A 64 -2.47 -13.08 1.63
N THR A 65 -1.51 -13.91 1.20
CA THR A 65 -0.10 -13.76 1.54
C THR A 65 0.59 -12.74 0.64
N LYS A 66 1.59 -12.05 1.18
CA LYS A 66 2.38 -11.08 0.41
C LYS A 66 3.36 -11.74 -0.57
N ASN A 67 3.80 -10.96 -1.56
CA ASN A 67 4.82 -11.34 -2.54
C ASN A 67 4.46 -12.55 -3.40
N THR A 68 3.19 -12.86 -3.56
CA THR A 68 2.70 -13.93 -4.42
C THR A 68 2.45 -13.39 -5.82
N GLY A 69 3.05 -14.02 -6.83
CA GLY A 69 2.83 -13.66 -8.24
C GLY A 69 1.76 -14.57 -8.86
N PHE A 70 0.48 -14.27 -8.65
CA PHE A 70 -0.66 -15.13 -9.08
C PHE A 70 -0.74 -15.39 -10.59
N HIS A 71 -0.06 -14.57 -11.40
CA HIS A 71 0.11 -14.74 -12.84
C HIS A 71 1.28 -15.67 -13.24
N LYS A 72 1.98 -16.23 -12.25
CA LYS A 72 3.14 -17.13 -12.45
C LYS A 72 2.78 -18.53 -11.97
N LYS A 73 3.59 -19.53 -12.42
CA LYS A 73 3.42 -20.91 -11.94
C LYS A 73 3.64 -20.99 -10.44
N ILE A 74 2.73 -21.61 -9.74
CA ILE A 74 2.63 -21.60 -8.28
C ILE A 74 2.79 -23.01 -7.70
N ASN A 75 3.36 -23.10 -6.48
CA ASN A 75 3.46 -24.34 -5.72
C ASN A 75 2.14 -24.65 -4.99
N GLN A 76 1.33 -25.52 -5.56
CA GLN A 76 0.02 -25.89 -4.99
C GLN A 76 0.08 -26.50 -3.59
N LYS A 77 1.15 -27.24 -3.25
CA LYS A 77 1.27 -27.86 -1.90
C LYS A 77 1.51 -26.80 -0.82
N GLU A 78 2.35 -25.82 -1.12
CA GLU A 78 2.61 -24.69 -0.21
C GLU A 78 1.36 -23.85 -0.02
N MET A 79 0.65 -23.58 -1.10
CA MET A 79 -0.62 -22.89 -1.11
C MET A 79 -1.66 -23.54 -0.19
N ALA A 80 -1.89 -24.85 -0.34
CA ALA A 80 -2.90 -25.56 0.44
C ALA A 80 -2.62 -25.45 1.96
N LYS A 81 -1.34 -25.49 2.36
CA LYS A 81 -0.92 -25.34 3.76
C LYS A 81 -1.23 -23.93 4.28
N VAL A 82 -0.87 -22.90 3.53
CA VAL A 82 -1.11 -21.49 3.92
C VAL A 82 -2.60 -21.19 3.97
N ARG A 83 -3.34 -21.63 2.97
CA ARG A 83 -4.79 -21.42 2.87
C ARG A 83 -5.52 -21.94 4.10
N LYS A 84 -5.23 -23.17 4.51
CA LYS A 84 -5.89 -23.84 5.66
C LYS A 84 -5.54 -23.18 6.99
N SER A 85 -4.27 -22.78 7.18
CA SER A 85 -3.83 -22.21 8.45
C SER A 85 -4.22 -20.75 8.65
N GLY A 86 -4.50 -20.02 7.58
CA GLY A 86 -4.64 -18.55 7.60
C GLY A 86 -3.35 -17.81 7.94
N ILE A 87 -2.31 -18.51 8.39
CA ILE A 87 -1.01 -17.93 8.75
C ILE A 87 -0.35 -17.36 7.51
N GLY A 88 -0.14 -16.06 7.51
CA GLY A 88 0.48 -15.37 6.39
C GLY A 88 -0.43 -14.42 5.65
N ALA A 89 -1.72 -14.45 5.90
CA ALA A 89 -2.62 -13.40 5.47
C ALA A 89 -2.15 -12.05 6.06
N THR A 90 -2.11 -11.00 5.24
CA THR A 90 -1.44 -9.75 5.60
C THR A 90 -1.92 -8.57 4.76
N PHE A 91 -1.62 -7.36 5.24
CA PHE A 91 -1.78 -6.10 4.50
C PHE A 91 -0.45 -5.57 3.93
N ASP A 92 0.66 -6.23 4.28
CA ASP A 92 2.00 -5.83 3.89
C ASP A 92 2.22 -5.93 2.37
N ASN A 93 2.98 -4.98 1.78
CA ASN A 93 3.24 -4.89 0.35
C ASN A 93 1.97 -4.86 -0.53
N GLY A 94 0.86 -4.35 0.00
CA GLY A 94 -0.41 -4.27 -0.70
C GLY A 94 -1.17 -5.60 -0.83
N ALA A 95 -0.71 -6.66 -0.15
CA ALA A 95 -1.46 -7.93 -0.11
C ALA A 95 -2.87 -7.72 0.44
N THR A 96 -3.78 -8.57 0.07
CA THR A 96 -5.22 -8.53 0.31
C THR A 96 -5.92 -7.40 -0.46
N VAL A 97 -5.45 -6.15 -0.34
CA VAL A 97 -6.03 -5.01 -1.04
C VAL A 97 -5.86 -5.11 -2.56
N THR A 98 -4.69 -5.54 -3.04
CA THR A 98 -4.42 -5.73 -4.47
C THR A 98 -5.30 -6.81 -5.07
N GLU A 99 -5.46 -7.94 -4.37
CA GLU A 99 -6.28 -9.06 -4.79
C GLU A 99 -7.76 -8.67 -4.85
N MET A 100 -8.26 -7.94 -3.85
CA MET A 100 -9.63 -7.42 -3.85
C MET A 100 -9.89 -6.50 -5.05
N ARG A 101 -8.98 -5.57 -5.34
CA ARG A 101 -9.09 -4.68 -6.49
C ARG A 101 -9.06 -5.44 -7.82
N TYR A 102 -8.24 -6.47 -7.91
CA TYR A 102 -8.18 -7.34 -9.08
C TYR A 102 -9.50 -8.08 -9.30
N LEU A 103 -10.04 -8.71 -8.26
CA LEU A 103 -11.32 -9.44 -8.33
C LEU A 103 -12.49 -8.52 -8.71
N ALA A 104 -12.50 -7.28 -8.22
CA ALA A 104 -13.51 -6.29 -8.59
C ALA A 104 -13.46 -5.92 -10.08
N LYS A 105 -12.25 -5.78 -10.64
CA LYS A 105 -12.07 -5.53 -12.09
C LYS A 105 -12.52 -6.72 -12.93
N ILE A 106 -12.20 -7.94 -12.50
CA ILE A 106 -12.66 -9.16 -13.19
C ILE A 106 -14.19 -9.25 -13.14
N TYR A 107 -14.78 -9.00 -11.96
CA TYR A 107 -16.24 -9.04 -11.79
C TYR A 107 -16.97 -8.06 -12.71
N LYS A 108 -16.38 -6.90 -13.00
CA LYS A 108 -16.95 -5.91 -13.94
C LYS A 108 -17.24 -6.50 -15.34
N PHE A 109 -16.42 -7.45 -15.78
CA PHE A 109 -16.55 -8.07 -17.11
C PHE A 109 -17.18 -9.47 -17.09
N HIS A 110 -17.11 -10.15 -15.96
CA HIS A 110 -17.44 -11.58 -15.83
C HIS A 110 -18.34 -11.87 -14.64
N GLU A 111 -19.27 -11.10 -14.30
CA GLU A 111 -20.25 -11.13 -13.19
C GLU A 111 -20.48 -12.50 -12.48
N ASP A 112 -19.41 -13.32 -12.32
CA ASP A 112 -19.46 -14.60 -11.62
C ASP A 112 -19.44 -14.34 -10.12
N ALA A 113 -20.44 -14.83 -9.41
CA ALA A 113 -20.67 -14.65 -7.98
C ALA A 113 -19.44 -14.96 -7.13
N LYS A 114 -18.63 -15.96 -7.53
CA LYS A 114 -17.40 -16.36 -6.79
C LYS A 114 -16.42 -15.20 -6.55
N TYR A 115 -16.29 -14.25 -7.49
CA TYR A 115 -15.39 -13.11 -7.35
C TYR A 115 -15.91 -12.10 -6.33
N LYS A 116 -17.21 -11.82 -6.36
CA LYS A 116 -17.88 -10.96 -5.38
C LYS A 116 -17.87 -11.59 -3.98
N GLU A 117 -18.11 -12.87 -3.85
CA GLU A 117 -18.05 -13.61 -2.59
C GLU A 117 -16.64 -13.56 -1.98
N ALA A 118 -15.60 -13.77 -2.78
CA ALA A 118 -14.21 -13.67 -2.33
C ALA A 118 -13.85 -12.24 -1.92
N PHE A 119 -14.33 -11.22 -2.64
CA PHE A 119 -14.18 -9.83 -2.27
C PHE A 119 -14.82 -9.54 -0.91
N LEU A 120 -16.06 -9.95 -0.70
CA LEU A 120 -16.79 -9.75 0.56
C LEU A 120 -16.15 -10.50 1.73
N LYS A 121 -15.62 -11.70 1.48
CA LYS A 121 -14.86 -12.46 2.47
C LYS A 121 -13.59 -11.72 2.90
N ALA A 122 -12.88 -11.12 1.96
CA ALA A 122 -11.70 -10.30 2.25
C ALA A 122 -12.07 -8.98 2.94
N PHE A 123 -13.21 -8.39 2.60
CA PHE A 123 -13.73 -7.23 3.31
C PHE A 123 -13.99 -7.55 4.80
N ASN A 124 -14.62 -8.68 5.09
CA ASN A 124 -14.81 -9.12 6.48
C ASN A 124 -13.48 -9.35 7.20
N TYR A 125 -12.48 -9.95 6.53
CA TYR A 125 -11.14 -10.09 7.07
C TYR A 125 -10.51 -8.73 7.46
N ILE A 126 -10.70 -7.68 6.65
CA ILE A 126 -10.24 -6.33 6.97
C ILE A 126 -10.94 -5.79 8.22
N LEU A 127 -12.25 -5.99 8.34
CA LEU A 127 -13.02 -5.54 9.51
C LEU A 127 -12.62 -6.27 10.79
N GLU A 128 -12.41 -7.60 10.72
CA GLU A 128 -11.99 -8.43 11.86
C GLU A 128 -10.56 -8.10 12.32
N ALA A 129 -9.70 -7.73 11.40
CA ALA A 129 -8.31 -7.36 11.71
C ALA A 129 -8.19 -5.97 12.34
N GLN A 130 -9.21 -5.12 12.25
CA GLN A 130 -9.17 -3.78 12.81
C GLN A 130 -9.26 -3.82 14.34
N TYR A 131 -8.28 -3.22 15.00
CA TYR A 131 -8.31 -3.02 16.46
C TYR A 131 -9.40 -2.04 16.89
N ASP A 132 -9.83 -2.10 18.14
CA ASP A 132 -10.85 -1.20 18.70
C ASP A 132 -10.47 0.28 18.57
N ASN A 133 -9.18 0.60 18.64
CA ASN A 133 -8.63 1.93 18.42
C ASN A 133 -8.56 2.35 16.94
N GLY A 134 -9.02 1.51 16.01
CA GLY A 134 -9.03 1.79 14.57
C GLY A 134 -7.76 1.38 13.82
N GLY A 135 -6.74 0.89 14.49
CA GLY A 135 -5.48 0.43 13.89
C GLY A 135 -5.59 -0.91 13.18
N TRP A 136 -4.63 -1.23 12.31
CA TRP A 136 -4.46 -2.56 11.71
C TRP A 136 -3.05 -3.09 11.97
N PRO A 137 -2.93 -4.40 12.30
CA PRO A 137 -1.65 -5.08 12.36
C PRO A 137 -1.06 -5.29 10.97
N GLN A 138 0.23 -5.62 10.91
CA GLN A 138 0.85 -6.03 9.65
C GLN A 138 0.31 -7.38 9.15
N PHE A 139 0.06 -8.30 10.07
CA PHE A 139 -0.49 -9.64 9.81
C PHE A 139 -1.69 -9.90 10.69
N TYR A 140 -2.73 -10.46 10.12
CA TYR A 140 -3.85 -10.99 10.89
C TYR A 140 -4.14 -12.44 10.45
N PRO A 141 -4.18 -13.42 11.37
CA PRO A 141 -3.85 -13.29 12.81
C PRO A 141 -2.43 -12.82 13.08
N VAL A 142 -2.24 -12.15 14.22
CA VAL A 142 -0.92 -11.71 14.69
C VAL A 142 0.00 -12.92 14.85
N ARG A 143 1.22 -12.83 14.37
CA ARG A 143 2.17 -13.94 14.41
C ARG A 143 2.93 -13.96 15.74
N PRO A 144 2.95 -15.08 16.48
CA PRO A 144 3.60 -15.17 17.79
C PRO A 144 5.13 -15.33 17.71
N SER A 145 5.72 -15.45 16.52
CA SER A 145 7.14 -15.68 16.34
C SER A 145 8.00 -14.49 16.76
N LYS A 146 9.12 -14.74 17.46
CA LYS A 146 10.10 -13.71 17.85
C LYS A 146 10.62 -12.91 16.64
N SER A 147 10.77 -13.53 15.47
CA SER A 147 11.26 -12.88 14.24
C SER A 147 10.29 -11.85 13.64
N VAL A 148 9.03 -11.90 14.05
CA VAL A 148 7.95 -11.00 13.60
C VAL A 148 7.11 -10.53 14.79
N SER A 149 7.72 -10.35 15.96
CA SER A 149 7.06 -9.89 17.19
C SER A 149 6.34 -8.55 17.03
N TYR A 150 6.81 -7.72 16.09
CA TYR A 150 6.18 -6.45 15.69
C TYR A 150 4.91 -6.63 14.85
N SER A 151 4.54 -7.86 14.48
CA SER A 151 3.40 -8.12 13.58
C SER A 151 2.05 -7.63 14.11
N GLY A 152 1.93 -7.45 15.43
CA GLY A 152 0.77 -6.87 16.09
C GLY A 152 0.79 -5.35 16.22
N CYS A 153 1.89 -4.68 15.87
CA CYS A 153 1.92 -3.22 15.88
C CYS A 153 0.98 -2.64 14.82
N ILE A 154 0.39 -1.49 15.11
CA ILE A 154 -0.28 -0.66 14.09
C ILE A 154 0.77 -0.31 13.04
N THR A 155 0.54 -0.69 11.77
CA THR A 155 1.58 -0.72 10.75
C THR A 155 1.32 0.25 9.61
N PHE A 156 2.03 1.37 9.60
CA PHE A 156 2.06 2.29 8.47
C PHE A 156 3.11 1.90 7.41
N ASN A 157 4.09 1.08 7.78
CA ASN A 157 5.17 0.61 6.91
C ASN A 157 4.64 0.03 5.59
N ASP A 158 5.36 0.29 4.48
CA ASP A 158 5.05 -0.18 3.13
C ASP A 158 3.59 0.14 2.68
N ASN A 159 3.02 1.23 3.21
CA ASN A 159 1.65 1.68 2.96
C ASN A 159 0.56 0.68 3.36
N ALA A 160 0.84 -0.30 4.21
CA ALA A 160 -0.12 -1.33 4.60
C ALA A 160 -1.44 -0.71 5.07
N TYR A 161 -1.36 0.22 6.01
CA TYR A 161 -2.52 0.94 6.55
C TYR A 161 -3.22 1.82 5.51
N VAL A 162 -2.45 2.64 4.80
CA VAL A 162 -2.98 3.61 3.83
C VAL A 162 -3.69 2.90 2.67
N ASN A 163 -3.18 1.75 2.23
CA ASN A 163 -3.84 0.95 1.19
C ASN A 163 -5.21 0.43 1.64
N VAL A 164 -5.34 -0.03 2.89
CA VAL A 164 -6.63 -0.43 3.49
C VAL A 164 -7.57 0.77 3.55
N MET A 165 -7.09 1.92 4.01
CA MET A 165 -7.90 3.14 4.12
C MET A 165 -8.43 3.62 2.76
N TYR A 166 -7.60 3.64 1.71
CA TYR A 166 -8.06 3.97 0.37
C TYR A 166 -9.07 2.96 -0.17
N LEU A 167 -8.90 1.66 0.11
CA LEU A 167 -9.88 0.66 -0.27
C LEU A 167 -11.24 0.90 0.41
N LEU A 168 -11.24 1.15 1.73
CA LEU A 168 -12.45 1.45 2.49
C LEU A 168 -13.11 2.73 1.99
N LYS A 169 -12.31 3.78 1.68
CA LYS A 169 -12.79 5.02 1.10
C LYS A 169 -13.49 4.77 -0.24
N ASP A 170 -12.86 4.06 -1.14
CA ASP A 170 -13.42 3.71 -2.45
C ASP A 170 -14.73 2.90 -2.32
N ILE A 171 -14.85 2.01 -1.31
CA ILE A 171 -16.05 1.21 -1.07
C ILE A 171 -17.21 2.10 -0.59
N TYR A 172 -17.01 2.93 0.45
CA TYR A 172 -18.12 3.72 0.98
C TYR A 172 -18.55 4.85 0.07
N GLU A 173 -17.64 5.42 -0.73
CA GLU A 173 -17.94 6.45 -1.73
C GLU A 173 -18.54 5.87 -3.01
N ASN A 174 -18.67 4.55 -3.10
CA ASN A 174 -19.14 3.85 -4.30
C ASN A 174 -18.31 4.22 -5.54
N ASN A 175 -16.98 4.20 -5.40
CA ASN A 175 -16.06 4.50 -6.49
C ASN A 175 -16.39 3.66 -7.73
N PRO A 176 -16.34 4.22 -8.95
CA PRO A 176 -16.65 3.49 -10.18
C PRO A 176 -15.92 2.16 -10.36
N CYS A 177 -14.72 1.99 -9.78
CA CYS A 177 -13.98 0.72 -9.82
C CYS A 177 -14.69 -0.44 -9.09
N PHE A 178 -15.63 -0.14 -8.17
CA PHE A 178 -16.41 -1.12 -7.41
C PHE A 178 -17.90 -1.11 -7.76
N ALA A 179 -18.35 -0.22 -8.65
CA ALA A 179 -19.76 -0.05 -8.97
C ALA A 179 -20.41 -1.36 -9.45
N ALA A 180 -19.72 -2.15 -10.27
CA ALA A 180 -20.23 -3.43 -10.77
C ALA A 180 -20.51 -4.44 -9.65
N LEU A 181 -19.77 -4.40 -8.54
CA LEU A 181 -20.02 -5.28 -7.39
C LEU A 181 -21.38 -5.04 -6.74
N ASN A 182 -22.03 -3.92 -7.02
CA ASN A 182 -23.32 -3.53 -6.45
C ASN A 182 -23.38 -3.83 -4.94
N LEU A 183 -22.46 -3.23 -4.21
CA LEU A 183 -22.34 -3.42 -2.75
C LEU A 183 -23.51 -2.73 -2.05
N ASP A 184 -24.13 -3.44 -1.12
CA ASP A 184 -25.29 -2.90 -0.38
C ASP A 184 -24.92 -1.77 0.60
N ASN A 185 -25.94 -1.10 1.12
CA ASN A 185 -25.74 0.01 2.05
C ASN A 185 -25.07 -0.42 3.36
N LYS A 186 -25.26 -1.67 3.80
CA LYS A 186 -24.65 -2.22 5.02
C LYS A 186 -23.14 -2.31 4.85
N VAL A 187 -22.67 -2.89 3.75
CA VAL A 187 -21.22 -2.98 3.43
C VAL A 187 -20.59 -1.59 3.36
N ARG A 188 -21.25 -0.64 2.68
CA ARG A 188 -20.75 0.74 2.58
C ARG A 188 -20.69 1.44 3.93
N GLN A 189 -21.71 1.25 4.77
CA GLN A 189 -21.73 1.82 6.13
C GLN A 189 -20.64 1.20 7.02
N GLN A 190 -20.41 -0.10 6.92
CA GLN A 190 -19.31 -0.77 7.63
C GLN A 190 -17.94 -0.23 7.17
N ALA A 191 -17.75 -0.07 5.87
CA ALA A 191 -16.52 0.52 5.32
C ALA A 191 -16.31 1.96 5.83
N ARG A 192 -17.36 2.79 5.86
CA ARG A 192 -17.31 4.14 6.40
C ARG A 192 -16.93 4.15 7.88
N THR A 193 -17.58 3.30 8.68
CA THR A 193 -17.29 3.19 10.11
C THR A 193 -15.84 2.77 10.37
N ALA A 194 -15.36 1.78 9.62
CA ALA A 194 -13.96 1.32 9.73
C ALA A 194 -12.97 2.41 9.28
N PHE A 195 -13.30 3.15 8.22
CA PHE A 195 -12.50 4.29 7.77
C PHE A 195 -12.43 5.40 8.82
N ASP A 196 -13.55 5.80 9.41
CA ASP A 196 -13.61 6.87 10.40
C ASP A 196 -12.81 6.49 11.67
N LYS A 197 -12.89 5.23 12.13
CA LYS A 197 -12.02 4.69 13.19
C LYS A 197 -10.54 4.76 12.79
N GLY A 198 -10.23 4.41 11.55
CA GLY A 198 -8.86 4.48 11.02
C GLY A 198 -8.32 5.91 10.99
N VAL A 199 -9.12 6.89 10.59
CA VAL A 199 -8.74 8.31 10.66
C VAL A 199 -8.44 8.72 12.09
N LYS A 200 -9.30 8.33 13.04
CA LYS A 200 -9.06 8.61 14.47
C LYS A 200 -7.73 8.02 14.93
N CYS A 201 -7.43 6.78 14.59
CA CYS A 201 -6.16 6.13 14.92
C CYS A 201 -4.95 6.88 14.33
N ILE A 202 -5.04 7.36 13.11
CA ILE A 202 -4.01 8.22 12.49
C ILE A 202 -3.80 9.48 13.34
N LEU A 203 -4.86 10.16 13.73
CA LEU A 203 -4.77 11.39 14.54
C LEU A 203 -4.18 11.13 15.93
N ASP A 204 -4.55 10.01 16.56
CA ASP A 204 -4.10 9.62 17.90
C ASP A 204 -2.64 9.16 17.93
N THR A 205 -2.15 8.58 16.81
CA THR A 205 -0.76 8.11 16.67
C THR A 205 0.20 9.18 16.18
N GLN A 206 -0.28 10.35 15.76
CA GLN A 206 0.58 11.44 15.32
C GLN A 206 1.50 11.90 16.43
N ILE A 207 2.82 11.91 16.18
CA ILE A 207 3.80 12.30 17.18
C ILE A 207 3.69 13.79 17.46
N VAL A 208 3.64 14.14 18.75
CA VAL A 208 3.58 15.54 19.22
C VAL A 208 4.87 15.86 19.96
N VAL A 209 5.52 16.97 19.60
CA VAL A 209 6.73 17.49 20.22
C VAL A 209 6.44 18.92 20.67
N ASP A 210 6.65 19.22 21.95
CA ASP A 210 6.41 20.56 22.53
C ASP A 210 5.03 21.15 22.19
N GLY A 211 4.00 20.28 22.23
CA GLY A 211 2.62 20.65 21.91
C GLY A 211 2.31 20.77 20.41
N LYS A 212 3.29 20.59 19.53
CA LYS A 212 3.12 20.67 18.08
C LYS A 212 2.97 19.29 17.45
N LYS A 213 1.95 19.12 16.61
CA LYS A 213 1.80 17.93 15.76
C LYS A 213 2.93 17.86 14.75
N THR A 214 3.47 16.65 14.52
CA THR A 214 4.55 16.39 13.58
C THR A 214 4.14 15.31 12.56
N VAL A 215 4.92 14.26 12.41
CA VAL A 215 4.67 13.13 11.52
C VAL A 215 4.51 11.83 12.32
N TRP A 216 4.47 10.70 11.66
CA TRP A 216 4.21 9.38 12.26
C TRP A 216 5.47 8.52 12.26
N CYS A 217 5.50 7.50 13.11
CA CYS A 217 6.44 6.40 13.02
C CYS A 217 5.92 5.36 12.00
N ALA A 218 6.81 4.54 11.48
CA ALA A 218 6.45 3.44 10.57
C ALA A 218 5.57 2.36 11.27
N GLN A 219 5.75 2.17 12.56
CA GLN A 219 4.89 1.34 13.41
C GLN A 219 4.60 2.03 14.74
N HIS A 220 3.42 1.71 15.30
CA HIS A 220 3.02 2.14 16.63
C HIS A 220 2.54 0.94 17.45
N ASP A 221 2.82 0.99 18.74
CA ASP A 221 2.32 0.00 19.68
C ASP A 221 0.78 0.05 19.75
N GLN A 222 0.13 -1.10 19.64
CA GLN A 222 -1.33 -1.18 19.54
C GLN A 222 -2.08 -0.73 20.82
N TYR A 223 -1.41 -0.72 21.97
CA TYR A 223 -2.03 -0.36 23.25
C TYR A 223 -1.71 1.07 23.66
N THR A 224 -0.45 1.47 23.52
CA THR A 224 0.03 2.79 23.96
C THR A 224 0.00 3.85 22.87
N LEU A 225 -0.16 3.44 21.61
CA LEU A 225 -0.12 4.27 20.41
C LEU A 225 1.24 4.98 20.19
N LYS A 226 2.25 4.66 20.99
CA LYS A 226 3.60 5.25 20.88
C LYS A 226 4.38 4.63 19.73
N PRO A 227 5.36 5.36 19.16
CA PRO A 227 6.31 4.80 18.20
C PRO A 227 6.92 3.48 18.67
N ALA A 228 6.89 2.46 17.82
CA ALA A 228 7.35 1.12 18.12
C ALA A 228 8.46 0.66 17.18
N LYS A 229 9.32 -0.23 17.69
CA LYS A 229 10.36 -0.90 16.90
C LYS A 229 9.75 -2.05 16.10
N ALA A 230 10.21 -2.23 14.86
CA ALA A 230 9.94 -3.42 14.08
C ALA A 230 11.20 -4.28 13.87
N ARG A 231 11.75 -4.33 12.67
CA ARG A 231 13.01 -5.04 12.40
C ARG A 231 14.20 -4.33 13.08
N ALA A 232 15.34 -4.99 13.12
CA ALA A 232 16.53 -4.44 13.79
C ALA A 232 16.85 -3.00 13.37
N TYR A 233 16.70 -2.69 12.07
CA TYR A 233 16.98 -1.37 11.49
C TYR A 233 15.76 -0.42 11.43
N GLU A 234 14.60 -0.85 11.89
CA GLU A 234 13.37 -0.04 11.97
C GLU A 234 13.12 0.36 13.42
N LEU A 235 13.91 1.32 13.86
CA LEU A 235 13.82 1.86 15.21
C LEU A 235 12.63 2.84 15.33
N PRO A 236 12.10 3.06 16.55
CA PRO A 236 11.16 4.15 16.78
C PRO A 236 11.73 5.48 16.28
N SER A 237 11.00 6.16 15.42
CA SER A 237 11.50 7.33 14.69
C SER A 237 10.35 8.16 14.12
N PHE A 238 10.62 9.40 13.74
CA PHE A 238 9.79 10.08 12.77
C PHE A 238 10.06 9.43 11.40
N SER A 239 9.00 8.99 10.71
CA SER A 239 9.16 8.39 9.39
C SER A 239 8.83 9.38 8.28
N GLY A 240 9.84 9.79 7.50
CA GLY A 240 9.66 10.66 6.35
C GLY A 240 8.90 10.01 5.20
N ALA A 241 9.09 8.71 4.98
CA ALA A 241 8.49 8.02 3.85
C ALA A 241 7.00 7.67 4.08
N GLU A 242 6.69 7.01 5.18
CA GLU A 242 5.33 6.56 5.48
C GLU A 242 4.38 7.73 5.73
N SER A 243 4.86 8.79 6.37
CA SER A 243 4.07 9.97 6.71
C SER A 243 3.57 10.77 5.50
N VAL A 244 4.27 10.69 4.36
CA VAL A 244 3.81 11.32 3.11
C VAL A 244 2.44 10.79 2.70
N ASN A 245 2.32 9.47 2.61
CA ASN A 245 1.08 8.85 2.16
C ASN A 245 -0.05 8.97 3.18
N ILE A 246 0.27 9.04 4.48
CA ILE A 246 -0.70 9.35 5.54
C ILE A 246 -1.24 10.79 5.35
N ALA A 247 -0.36 11.77 5.16
CA ALA A 247 -0.78 13.14 4.93
C ALA A 247 -1.62 13.27 3.66
N LEU A 248 -1.23 12.62 2.54
CA LEU A 248 -1.99 12.59 1.30
C LEU A 248 -3.37 11.95 1.47
N LEU A 249 -3.49 10.88 2.25
CA LEU A 249 -4.77 10.26 2.61
C LEU A 249 -5.66 11.26 3.36
N LEU A 250 -5.15 11.90 4.41
CA LEU A 250 -5.91 12.91 5.16
C LEU A 250 -6.36 14.08 4.27
N MET A 251 -5.48 14.53 3.35
CA MET A 251 -5.81 15.57 2.36
C MET A 251 -6.83 15.13 1.30
N SER A 252 -7.08 13.84 1.15
CA SER A 252 -8.11 13.32 0.23
C SER A 252 -9.51 13.28 0.84
N ILE A 253 -9.66 13.62 2.12
CA ILE A 253 -10.95 13.61 2.81
C ILE A 253 -11.70 14.90 2.48
N ASP A 254 -12.92 14.74 1.96
CA ASP A 254 -13.80 15.86 1.72
C ASP A 254 -14.38 16.40 3.05
N ASN A 255 -14.47 17.72 3.17
CA ASN A 255 -14.95 18.41 4.38
C ASN A 255 -14.21 17.96 5.66
N PRO A 256 -12.86 18.09 5.70
CA PRO A 256 -12.06 17.62 6.82
C PRO A 256 -12.39 18.40 8.10
N THR A 257 -12.33 17.70 9.24
CA THR A 257 -12.47 18.34 10.56
C THR A 257 -11.27 19.24 10.87
N SER A 258 -11.44 20.14 11.87
CA SER A 258 -10.32 20.97 12.38
C SER A 258 -9.10 20.14 12.78
N ASP A 259 -9.31 18.95 13.35
CA ASP A 259 -8.24 18.07 13.80
C ASP A 259 -7.46 17.46 12.62
N ILE A 260 -8.15 17.10 11.53
CA ILE A 260 -7.52 16.65 10.29
C ILE A 260 -6.70 17.78 9.69
N ILE A 261 -7.25 18.98 9.62
CA ILE A 261 -6.56 20.18 9.10
C ILE A 261 -5.30 20.46 9.94
N ALA A 262 -5.43 20.46 11.26
CA ALA A 262 -4.29 20.67 12.16
C ALA A 262 -3.23 19.57 12.02
N SER A 263 -3.64 18.31 11.84
CA SER A 263 -2.77 17.16 11.61
C SER A 263 -1.95 17.33 10.32
N VAL A 264 -2.60 17.66 9.22
CA VAL A 264 -1.93 17.89 7.92
C VAL A 264 -0.98 19.08 8.01
N LYS A 265 -1.40 20.22 8.59
CA LYS A 265 -0.54 21.41 8.76
C LYS A 265 0.71 21.09 9.57
N GLY A 266 0.57 20.37 10.69
CA GLY A 266 1.73 19.95 11.50
C GLY A 266 2.69 19.05 10.74
N ALA A 267 2.18 18.08 9.97
CA ALA A 267 3.02 17.23 9.14
C ALA A 267 3.76 18.03 8.05
N VAL A 268 3.09 18.96 7.38
CA VAL A 268 3.70 19.80 6.34
C VAL A 268 4.78 20.72 6.93
N GLU A 269 4.52 21.36 8.07
CA GLU A 269 5.51 22.18 8.78
C GLU A 269 6.75 21.36 9.15
N TRP A 270 6.51 20.12 9.65
CA TRP A 270 7.61 19.21 9.94
C TRP A 270 8.43 18.86 8.69
N PHE A 271 7.79 18.54 7.57
CA PHE A 271 8.49 18.26 6.32
C PHE A 271 9.29 19.47 5.83
N ASP A 272 8.75 20.68 5.93
CA ASP A 272 9.44 21.89 5.48
C ASP A 272 10.68 22.19 6.34
N THR A 273 10.62 21.93 7.64
CA THR A 273 11.73 22.18 8.57
C THR A 273 12.78 21.08 8.59
N HIS A 274 12.46 19.85 8.16
CA HIS A 274 13.37 18.68 8.21
C HIS A 274 13.86 18.23 6.84
N LYS A 275 13.70 19.06 5.80
CA LYS A 275 14.26 18.80 4.48
C LYS A 275 15.79 18.82 4.50
N ILE A 276 16.41 17.95 3.73
CA ILE A 276 17.83 17.99 3.39
C ILE A 276 17.92 18.76 2.08
N ALA A 277 18.26 20.06 2.18
CA ALA A 277 18.25 20.96 1.05
C ALA A 277 19.44 20.76 0.12
N ASP A 278 19.27 21.12 -1.16
CA ASP A 278 20.31 21.14 -2.19
C ASP A 278 21.03 19.80 -2.40
N MET A 279 20.28 18.70 -2.20
CA MET A 279 20.79 17.35 -2.37
C MET A 279 19.82 16.52 -3.21
N LYS A 280 20.34 15.58 -3.99
CA LYS A 280 19.55 14.52 -4.66
C LYS A 280 20.07 13.13 -4.30
N TYR A 281 19.14 12.18 -4.29
CA TYR A 281 19.43 10.77 -4.09
C TYR A 281 19.83 10.14 -5.43
N GLU A 282 21.00 9.49 -5.45
CA GLU A 282 21.52 8.80 -6.62
C GLU A 282 21.76 7.34 -6.31
N ARG A 283 21.23 6.44 -7.15
CA ARG A 283 21.55 5.01 -7.13
C ARG A 283 22.67 4.75 -8.14
N TYR A 284 23.69 4.01 -7.72
CA TYR A 284 24.81 3.63 -8.58
C TYR A 284 25.22 2.17 -8.32
N ARG A 285 26.06 1.64 -9.20
CA ARG A 285 26.77 0.40 -8.92
C ARG A 285 28.21 0.75 -8.57
N ASP A 286 28.71 0.14 -7.51
CA ASP A 286 30.11 0.31 -7.12
C ASP A 286 31.06 -0.49 -8.03
N GLU A 287 32.36 -0.40 -7.75
CA GLU A 287 33.40 -1.10 -8.51
C GLU A 287 33.25 -2.63 -8.49
N LYS A 288 32.55 -3.18 -7.50
CA LYS A 288 32.22 -4.60 -7.39
C LYS A 288 30.92 -4.97 -8.09
N GLY A 289 30.22 -4.01 -8.72
CA GLY A 289 28.93 -4.17 -9.37
C GLY A 289 27.76 -4.24 -8.39
N GLU A 290 27.97 -4.00 -7.09
CA GLU A 290 26.94 -3.99 -6.08
C GLU A 290 26.08 -2.73 -6.18
N ARG A 291 24.78 -2.86 -5.88
CA ARG A 291 23.85 -1.72 -5.87
C ARG A 291 24.06 -0.88 -4.63
N ASN A 292 24.38 0.36 -4.84
CA ASN A 292 24.62 1.37 -3.83
C ASN A 292 23.82 2.64 -4.06
N ALA A 293 23.80 3.53 -3.06
CA ALA A 293 23.15 4.83 -3.18
C ALA A 293 23.91 5.87 -2.36
N ARG A 294 23.80 7.14 -2.80
CA ARG A 294 24.41 8.28 -2.13
C ARG A 294 23.56 9.54 -2.30
N LEU A 295 23.80 10.54 -1.43
CA LEU A 295 23.35 11.89 -1.67
C LEU A 295 24.47 12.67 -2.38
N ILE A 296 24.11 13.40 -3.41
CA ILE A 296 25.03 14.28 -4.11
C ILE A 296 24.44 15.70 -4.16
N PRO A 297 25.29 16.74 -4.17
CA PRO A 297 24.83 18.11 -4.28
C PRO A 297 23.98 18.33 -5.53
N ALA A 298 22.84 19.02 -5.37
CA ALA A 298 21.94 19.39 -6.46
C ALA A 298 21.12 20.62 -6.02
N ALA A 299 21.55 21.79 -6.47
CA ALA A 299 20.93 23.05 -6.09
C ALA A 299 19.42 23.07 -6.36
N GLY A 300 18.62 23.50 -5.39
CA GLY A 300 17.17 23.59 -5.46
C GLY A 300 16.43 22.25 -5.30
N VAL A 301 17.13 21.11 -5.14
CA VAL A 301 16.51 19.80 -4.91
C VAL A 301 16.51 19.51 -3.43
N ASN A 302 15.33 19.10 -2.89
CA ASN A 302 15.18 18.72 -1.51
C ASN A 302 14.83 17.24 -1.39
N VAL A 303 15.41 16.57 -0.40
CA VAL A 303 15.12 15.17 -0.09
C VAL A 303 14.89 15.02 1.41
N TRP A 304 14.27 13.90 1.78
CA TRP A 304 14.01 13.54 3.17
C TRP A 304 14.50 12.13 3.45
N ALA A 305 15.11 11.94 4.63
CA ALA A 305 15.47 10.61 5.10
C ALA A 305 14.21 9.81 5.43
N ARG A 306 14.32 8.49 5.36
CA ARG A 306 13.23 7.61 5.82
C ARG A 306 13.00 7.74 7.33
N PHE A 307 14.09 7.84 8.10
CA PHE A 307 14.04 7.87 9.57
C PHE A 307 14.75 9.09 10.15
N TYR A 308 14.09 9.71 11.13
CA TYR A 308 14.67 10.78 11.95
C TYR A 308 14.54 10.41 13.42
N ASP A 309 15.55 10.75 14.17
CA ASP A 309 15.66 10.46 15.59
C ASP A 309 14.62 11.24 16.40
N LEU A 310 13.93 10.58 17.33
CA LEU A 310 12.83 11.17 18.10
C LEU A 310 13.28 12.25 19.11
N GLU A 311 14.54 12.22 19.54
CA GLU A 311 15.08 13.17 20.52
C GLU A 311 15.71 14.37 19.83
N THR A 312 16.48 14.12 18.78
CA THR A 312 17.28 15.16 18.13
C THR A 312 16.65 15.75 16.88
N GLY A 313 15.63 15.09 16.30
CA GLY A 313 15.05 15.45 15.01
C GLY A 313 15.99 15.25 13.82
N LYS A 314 17.18 14.68 14.02
CA LYS A 314 18.18 14.50 12.96
C LYS A 314 17.97 13.21 12.18
N PRO A 315 18.26 13.23 10.85
CA PRO A 315 18.19 12.02 10.04
C PRO A 315 19.23 11.00 10.52
N PHE A 316 18.86 9.72 10.54
CA PHE A 316 19.78 8.63 10.83
C PHE A 316 19.60 7.48 9.84
N PHE A 317 20.63 6.66 9.74
CA PHE A 317 20.62 5.40 9.01
C PHE A 317 20.88 4.27 10.02
N CYS A 318 20.23 3.14 9.77
CA CYS A 318 20.39 1.97 10.61
C CYS A 318 20.50 0.74 9.70
N ASP A 319 21.45 -0.11 9.98
CA ASP A 319 21.59 -1.40 9.31
C ASP A 319 21.07 -2.53 10.22
N ARG A 320 21.23 -3.77 9.81
CA ARG A 320 20.76 -4.96 10.55
C ARG A 320 21.39 -5.11 11.94
N ASP A 321 22.46 -4.36 12.22
CA ASP A 321 23.07 -4.26 13.55
C ASP A 321 22.21 -3.48 14.56
N GLY A 322 21.20 -2.74 14.10
CA GLY A 322 20.34 -1.94 14.98
C GLY A 322 21.00 -0.68 15.50
N VAL A 323 22.16 -0.28 14.98
CA VAL A 323 22.91 0.88 15.44
C VAL A 323 22.59 2.10 14.56
N LYS A 324 22.19 3.21 15.19
CA LYS A 324 22.01 4.49 14.50
C LYS A 324 23.35 5.01 14.00
N LYS A 325 23.42 5.33 12.72
CA LYS A 325 24.59 5.89 12.06
C LYS A 325 24.25 7.28 11.55
N VAL A 326 25.07 8.28 11.87
CA VAL A 326 24.93 9.64 11.34
C VAL A 326 25.55 9.68 9.95
N PRO A 327 24.93 10.34 8.96
CA PRO A 327 25.44 10.33 7.60
C PRO A 327 26.70 11.16 7.47
N LEU A 328 27.86 10.52 7.44
CA LEU A 328 29.12 11.16 6.96
C LEU A 328 29.38 10.84 5.48
N MET A 329 28.87 9.75 4.97
CA MET A 329 28.70 9.37 3.56
C MET A 329 27.59 8.31 3.49
N ILE A 330 26.60 8.55 2.64
CA ILE A 330 25.33 7.84 2.73
C ILE A 330 25.38 6.52 1.99
N TRP A 331 25.40 5.43 2.74
CA TRP A 331 25.01 4.12 2.28
C TRP A 331 23.51 3.95 2.51
N ALA A 332 22.67 4.42 1.59
CA ALA A 332 21.23 4.39 1.80
C ALA A 332 20.58 3.24 1.04
N ARG A 333 20.23 2.17 1.75
CA ARG A 333 19.14 1.26 1.30
C ARG A 333 17.75 1.80 1.62
N SER A 334 17.63 2.92 2.33
CA SER A 334 16.36 3.51 2.74
C SER A 334 15.86 4.51 1.70
N ALA A 335 14.59 4.39 1.34
CA ALA A 335 13.92 5.23 0.37
C ALA A 335 13.95 6.71 0.79
N VAL A 336 14.29 7.58 -0.15
CA VAL A 336 14.04 9.01 -0.09
C VAL A 336 12.62 9.23 -0.62
N ALA A 337 11.79 9.94 0.14
CA ALA A 337 10.43 10.24 -0.28
C ALA A 337 10.41 11.46 -1.20
N ASP A 338 9.69 11.36 -2.31
CA ASP A 338 9.34 12.52 -3.12
C ASP A 338 8.10 13.21 -2.52
N ILE A 339 8.33 14.29 -1.80
CA ILE A 339 7.29 15.04 -1.07
C ILE A 339 6.70 16.18 -1.91
N HIS A 340 7.17 16.39 -3.13
CA HIS A 340 6.68 17.46 -4.01
C HIS A 340 5.15 17.46 -4.16
N GLY A 341 4.53 16.28 -4.14
CA GLY A 341 3.08 16.14 -4.22
C GLY A 341 2.32 16.73 -3.03
N ILE A 342 2.88 16.72 -1.82
CA ILE A 342 2.25 17.32 -0.63
C ILE A 342 2.28 18.84 -0.72
N LEU A 343 3.43 19.42 -1.01
CA LEU A 343 3.63 20.86 -1.04
C LEU A 343 2.80 21.53 -2.14
N LEU A 344 2.60 20.86 -3.29
CA LEU A 344 1.78 21.39 -4.38
C LEU A 344 0.26 21.33 -4.10
N ARG A 345 -0.21 20.40 -3.26
CA ARG A 345 -1.63 20.26 -2.90
C ARG A 345 -2.05 21.12 -1.71
N GLN A 346 -1.11 21.76 -1.01
CA GLN A 346 -1.36 22.61 0.16
C GLN A 346 -2.32 23.79 -0.10
N ARG A 347 -2.52 24.19 -1.37
CA ARG A 347 -3.41 25.31 -1.75
C ARG A 347 -4.92 25.03 -1.57
N LYS A 348 -5.31 23.80 -1.17
CA LYS A 348 -6.70 23.41 -0.92
C LYS A 348 -7.14 23.54 0.55
N TYR A 349 -6.21 23.76 1.47
CA TYR A 349 -6.43 23.91 2.92
C TYR A 349 -5.88 25.27 3.39
#